data_2073f230dd74697522eff3bb232998a4
#
_entry.id   2073f230dd74697522eff3bb232998a4
#
_cell.length_a   1.000
_cell.length_b   1.000
_cell.length_c   1.000
_cell.angle_alpha   90.00
_cell.angle_beta   90.00
_cell.angle_gamma   90.00
#
_symmetry.space_group_name_H-M   'P 1'
#
loop_
_entity.id
_entity.type
_entity.pdbx_description
1 polymer ?
#
loop_
_entity_poly.entity_id
_entity_poly.type
_entity_poly.pdbx_seq_one_letter_code
_entity_poly.pdbx_strand_id
1 'polypeptide(L)'
;MSFLVVVPEFLTSAAADVENIGSTLRAANAAAAASTTALAAAGADEVSAAVAALFARFGQEYQAVSAQASAFHQQFVQTLNSASGSYAAAEATIASQLQTAQHDLLGAVNAPTETLLGRPLIGDGAPGTATSPNGGAGGLLYGNGGNGYSATASGASLIHI
;
A
#
# COMPACT_ATOMS: atom_id res chain seq x y z
N MET A 1 16.33 -19.66 -11.71
CA MET A 1 16.01 -18.53 -10.80
C MET A 1 14.56 -18.70 -10.40
N SER A 2 14.27 -18.76 -9.10
CA SER A 2 12.87 -18.80 -8.65
C SER A 2 12.38 -17.36 -8.53
N PHE A 3 11.26 -17.06 -9.15
CA PHE A 3 10.60 -15.78 -9.01
C PHE A 3 9.72 -15.84 -7.76
N LEU A 4 9.96 -14.95 -6.81
CA LEU A 4 9.07 -14.73 -5.68
C LEU A 4 8.08 -13.63 -6.10
N VAL A 5 6.81 -13.99 -6.21
CA VAL A 5 5.73 -13.00 -6.39
C VAL A 5 5.18 -12.68 -5.00
N VAL A 6 5.34 -11.45 -4.58
CA VAL A 6 4.75 -10.93 -3.33
C VAL A 6 3.67 -9.94 -3.72
N VAL A 7 2.50 -10.07 -3.09
CA VAL A 7 1.41 -9.11 -3.22
C VAL A 7 1.43 -8.23 -1.98
N PRO A 8 1.95 -6.98 -2.04
CA PRO A 8 2.15 -6.11 -0.88
C PRO A 8 0.86 -5.87 -0.07
N GLU A 9 -0.30 -5.89 -0.74
CA GLU A 9 -1.60 -5.71 -0.11
C GLU A 9 -1.94 -6.83 0.88
N PHE A 10 -1.53 -8.06 0.61
CA PHE A 10 -1.72 -9.17 1.56
C PHE A 10 -0.88 -8.98 2.83
N LEU A 11 0.34 -8.47 2.70
CA LEU A 11 1.17 -8.14 3.87
C LEU A 11 0.56 -7.01 4.69
N THR A 12 0.04 -5.99 4.04
CA THR A 12 -0.64 -4.87 4.71
C THR A 12 -1.90 -5.34 5.43
N SER A 13 -2.71 -6.19 4.79
CA SER A 13 -3.90 -6.79 5.41
C SER A 13 -3.53 -7.66 6.62
N ALA A 14 -2.53 -8.52 6.48
CA ALA A 14 -2.03 -9.34 7.59
C ALA A 14 -1.50 -8.48 8.74
N ALA A 15 -0.78 -7.38 8.45
CA ALA A 15 -0.32 -6.45 9.47
C ALA A 15 -1.48 -5.80 10.24
N ALA A 16 -2.56 -5.44 9.53
CA ALA A 16 -3.78 -4.88 10.15
C ALA A 16 -4.49 -5.92 11.03
N ASP A 17 -4.59 -7.18 10.60
CA ASP A 17 -5.18 -8.25 11.41
C ASP A 17 -4.36 -8.50 12.68
N VAL A 18 -3.04 -8.54 12.57
CA VAL A 18 -2.13 -8.66 13.70
C VAL A 18 -2.28 -7.47 14.65
N GLU A 19 -2.38 -6.24 14.17
CA GLU A 19 -2.63 -5.04 15.00
C GLU A 19 -3.95 -5.13 15.76
N ASN A 20 -5.02 -5.60 15.11
CA ASN A 20 -6.32 -5.80 15.74
C ASN A 20 -6.27 -6.83 16.87
N ILE A 21 -5.53 -7.94 16.69
CA ILE A 21 -5.30 -8.94 17.75
C ILE A 21 -4.57 -8.29 18.93
N GLY A 22 -3.51 -7.53 18.67
CA GLY A 22 -2.75 -6.83 19.71
C GLY A 22 -3.59 -5.79 20.46
N SER A 23 -4.45 -5.07 19.77
CA SER A 23 -5.38 -4.10 20.36
C SER A 23 -6.38 -4.79 21.29
N THR A 24 -6.99 -5.88 20.84
CA THR A 24 -7.94 -6.68 21.63
C THR A 24 -7.29 -7.26 22.89
N LEU A 25 -6.08 -7.78 22.75
CA LEU A 25 -5.33 -8.35 23.87
C LEU A 25 -4.97 -7.28 24.92
N ARG A 26 -4.52 -6.10 24.48
CA ARG A 26 -4.24 -4.96 25.37
C ARG A 26 -5.49 -4.52 26.14
N ALA A 27 -6.64 -4.43 25.45
CA ALA A 27 -7.91 -4.08 26.08
C ALA A 27 -8.34 -5.12 27.15
N ALA A 28 -8.22 -6.41 26.84
CA ALA A 28 -8.53 -7.49 27.77
C ALA A 28 -7.61 -7.48 29.01
N ASN A 29 -6.29 -7.29 28.80
CA ASN A 29 -5.32 -7.20 29.88
C ASN A 29 -5.55 -5.97 30.77
N ALA A 30 -5.90 -4.83 30.19
CA ALA A 30 -6.24 -3.62 30.93
C ALA A 30 -7.52 -3.82 31.76
N ALA A 31 -8.53 -4.47 31.21
CA ALA A 31 -9.78 -4.79 31.94
C ALA A 31 -9.55 -5.75 33.11
N ALA A 32 -8.63 -6.71 32.97
CA ALA A 32 -8.31 -7.67 34.02
C ALA A 32 -7.35 -7.12 35.10
N ALA A 33 -6.65 -6.00 34.83
CA ALA A 33 -5.56 -5.53 35.69
C ALA A 33 -6.00 -5.26 37.12
N ALA A 34 -7.09 -4.50 37.35
CA ALA A 34 -7.55 -4.14 38.68
C ALA A 34 -7.95 -5.35 39.51
N SER A 35 -8.68 -6.30 38.91
CA SER A 35 -9.17 -7.51 39.64
C SER A 35 -8.06 -8.52 39.93
N THR A 36 -6.95 -8.49 39.21
CA THR A 36 -5.84 -9.44 39.38
C THR A 36 -4.68 -8.88 40.21
N THR A 37 -4.50 -7.55 40.23
CA THR A 37 -3.39 -6.90 40.97
C THR A 37 -3.78 -6.39 42.35
N ALA A 38 -5.09 -6.27 42.66
CA ALA A 38 -5.60 -5.75 43.89
C ALA A 38 -6.61 -6.74 44.52
N LEU A 39 -6.18 -7.98 44.76
CA LEU A 39 -7.01 -8.99 45.42
C LEU A 39 -7.22 -8.66 46.87
N ALA A 40 -8.49 -8.72 47.30
CA ALA A 40 -8.82 -8.68 48.75
C ALA A 40 -8.57 -10.03 49.39
N ALA A 41 -8.10 -10.04 50.64
CA ALA A 41 -7.98 -11.25 51.41
C ALA A 41 -9.36 -11.88 51.65
N ALA A 42 -9.47 -13.20 51.56
CA ALA A 42 -10.73 -13.93 51.76
C ALA A 42 -11.17 -13.97 53.23
N GLY A 43 -10.25 -13.76 54.15
CA GLY A 43 -10.48 -13.70 55.62
C GLY A 43 -9.58 -12.68 56.26
N ALA A 44 -9.80 -12.42 57.56
CA ALA A 44 -9.01 -11.46 58.35
C ALA A 44 -7.78 -12.13 59.01
N ASP A 45 -7.32 -13.28 58.47
CA ASP A 45 -6.16 -14.01 58.96
C ASP A 45 -4.93 -13.82 58.10
N GLU A 46 -3.75 -14.12 58.66
CA GLU A 46 -2.46 -13.91 58.02
C GLU A 46 -2.25 -14.78 56.78
N VAL A 47 -2.87 -15.96 56.72
CA VAL A 47 -2.75 -16.87 55.57
C VAL A 47 -3.54 -16.33 54.41
N SER A 48 -4.78 -15.89 54.62
CA SER A 48 -5.59 -15.24 53.58
C SER A 48 -4.93 -13.98 53.03
N ALA A 49 -4.32 -13.16 53.90
CA ALA A 49 -3.57 -11.97 53.49
C ALA A 49 -2.33 -12.35 52.66
N ALA A 50 -1.56 -13.35 53.07
CA ALA A 50 -0.37 -13.82 52.36
C ALA A 50 -0.73 -14.38 50.99
N VAL A 51 -1.79 -15.15 50.85
CA VAL A 51 -2.29 -15.71 49.61
C VAL A 51 -2.73 -14.56 48.62
N ALA A 52 -3.50 -13.60 49.12
CA ALA A 52 -3.92 -12.46 48.35
C ALA A 52 -2.72 -11.65 47.82
N ALA A 53 -1.72 -11.41 48.68
CA ALA A 53 -0.48 -10.72 48.28
C ALA A 53 0.33 -11.49 47.22
N LEU A 54 0.39 -12.84 47.33
CA LEU A 54 1.05 -13.69 46.34
C LEU A 54 0.37 -13.57 44.98
N PHE A 55 -0.94 -13.69 44.90
CA PHE A 55 -1.67 -13.54 43.63
C PHE A 55 -1.58 -12.13 43.06
N ALA A 56 -1.68 -11.09 43.89
CA ALA A 56 -1.52 -9.73 43.47
C ALA A 56 -0.13 -9.48 42.83
N ARG A 57 0.93 -10.07 43.42
CA ARG A 57 2.28 -10.00 42.89
C ARG A 57 2.38 -10.69 41.51
N PHE A 58 1.82 -11.90 41.38
CA PHE A 58 1.79 -12.57 40.06
C PHE A 58 0.99 -11.74 39.03
N GLY A 59 -0.11 -11.11 39.41
CA GLY A 59 -0.87 -10.20 38.59
C GLY A 59 0.01 -9.02 38.06
N GLN A 60 0.79 -8.42 38.96
CA GLN A 60 1.73 -7.32 38.60
C GLN A 60 2.84 -7.81 37.66
N GLU A 61 3.44 -8.96 37.95
CA GLU A 61 4.48 -9.56 37.08
C GLU A 61 3.92 -9.89 35.69
N TYR A 62 2.69 -10.42 35.63
CA TYR A 62 1.99 -10.64 34.35
C TYR A 62 1.78 -9.34 33.58
N GLN A 63 1.34 -8.26 34.24
CA GLN A 63 1.16 -6.95 33.56
C GLN A 63 2.48 -6.41 32.99
N ALA A 64 3.60 -6.59 33.70
CA ALA A 64 4.91 -6.21 33.22
C ALA A 64 5.32 -6.98 31.93
N VAL A 65 5.13 -8.31 31.92
CA VAL A 65 5.38 -9.15 30.74
C VAL A 65 4.43 -8.79 29.60
N SER A 66 3.15 -8.53 29.89
CA SER A 66 2.16 -8.11 28.90
C SER A 66 2.52 -6.78 28.24
N ALA A 67 3.08 -5.83 29.00
CA ALA A 67 3.57 -4.57 28.44
C ALA A 67 4.75 -4.78 27.47
N GLN A 68 5.70 -5.66 27.82
CA GLN A 68 6.83 -6.01 26.94
C GLN A 68 6.35 -6.73 25.68
N ALA A 69 5.43 -7.70 25.82
CA ALA A 69 4.85 -8.40 24.69
C ALA A 69 4.09 -7.43 23.76
N SER A 70 3.39 -6.45 24.31
CA SER A 70 2.70 -5.42 23.53
C SER A 70 3.67 -4.53 22.75
N ALA A 71 4.78 -4.15 23.34
CA ALA A 71 5.83 -3.38 22.64
C ALA A 71 6.45 -4.18 21.50
N PHE A 72 6.81 -5.44 21.72
CA PHE A 72 7.30 -6.35 20.68
C PHE A 72 6.29 -6.51 19.55
N HIS A 73 5.02 -6.70 19.88
CA HIS A 73 3.94 -6.84 18.90
C HIS A 73 3.81 -5.61 18.00
N GLN A 74 3.85 -4.40 18.59
CA GLN A 74 3.83 -3.15 17.82
C GLN A 74 5.03 -3.03 16.88
N GLN A 75 6.23 -3.37 17.35
CA GLN A 75 7.43 -3.38 16.52
C GLN A 75 7.33 -4.39 15.37
N PHE A 76 6.76 -5.56 15.63
CA PHE A 76 6.51 -6.56 14.60
C PHE A 76 5.57 -6.06 13.50
N VAL A 77 4.44 -5.42 13.88
CA VAL A 77 3.49 -4.80 12.94
C VAL A 77 4.19 -3.72 12.10
N GLN A 78 4.99 -2.86 12.72
CA GLN A 78 5.75 -1.83 12.00
C GLN A 78 6.73 -2.46 10.99
N THR A 79 7.39 -3.56 11.36
CA THR A 79 8.30 -4.28 10.47
C THR A 79 7.57 -4.88 9.27
N LEU A 80 6.38 -5.47 9.47
CA LEU A 80 5.54 -5.97 8.38
C LEU A 80 5.12 -4.86 7.42
N ASN A 81 4.68 -3.73 7.95
CA ASN A 81 4.30 -2.57 7.12
C ASN A 81 5.49 -2.02 6.33
N SER A 82 6.67 -1.94 6.95
CA SER A 82 7.90 -1.51 6.28
C SER A 82 8.32 -2.48 5.17
N ALA A 83 8.19 -3.78 5.41
CA ALA A 83 8.46 -4.80 4.39
C ALA A 83 7.50 -4.67 3.21
N SER A 84 6.18 -4.51 3.48
CA SER A 84 5.18 -4.27 2.43
C SER A 84 5.51 -3.05 1.58
N GLY A 85 5.86 -1.92 2.22
CA GLY A 85 6.28 -0.71 1.53
C GLY A 85 7.53 -0.90 0.66
N SER A 86 8.49 -1.68 1.13
CA SER A 86 9.71 -2.00 0.37
C SER A 86 9.41 -2.82 -0.88
N TYR A 87 8.52 -3.80 -0.80
CA TYR A 87 8.07 -4.57 -1.97
C TYR A 87 7.31 -3.69 -2.96
N ALA A 88 6.38 -2.86 -2.50
CA ALA A 88 5.64 -1.94 -3.37
C ALA A 88 6.58 -0.95 -4.10
N ALA A 89 7.60 -0.42 -3.41
CA ALA A 89 8.59 0.46 -4.02
C ALA A 89 9.44 -0.27 -5.07
N ALA A 90 9.83 -1.52 -4.81
CA ALA A 90 10.56 -2.33 -5.77
C ALA A 90 9.73 -2.61 -7.03
N GLU A 91 8.46 -2.97 -6.89
CA GLU A 91 7.53 -3.19 -8.01
C GLU A 91 7.33 -1.91 -8.83
N ALA A 92 7.11 -0.76 -8.18
CA ALA A 92 7.00 0.53 -8.87
C ALA A 92 8.27 0.88 -9.65
N THR A 93 9.45 0.57 -9.10
CA THR A 93 10.73 0.79 -9.79
C THR A 93 10.85 -0.09 -11.03
N ILE A 94 10.51 -1.37 -10.92
CA ILE A 94 10.53 -2.30 -12.06
C ILE A 94 9.55 -1.86 -13.14
N ALA A 95 8.32 -1.47 -12.77
CA ALA A 95 7.32 -0.97 -13.71
C ALA A 95 7.81 0.28 -14.46
N SER A 96 8.43 1.23 -13.74
CA SER A 96 9.02 2.44 -14.34
C SER A 96 10.15 2.11 -15.31
N GLN A 97 11.04 1.18 -14.96
CA GLN A 97 12.14 0.75 -15.84
C GLN A 97 11.61 0.07 -17.11
N LEU A 98 10.57 -0.77 -16.98
CA LEU A 98 9.94 -1.41 -18.14
C LEU A 98 9.29 -0.38 -19.08
N GLN A 99 8.60 0.63 -18.52
CA GLN A 99 8.04 1.72 -19.34
C GLN A 99 9.12 2.50 -20.08
N THR A 100 10.22 2.82 -19.40
CA THR A 100 11.36 3.51 -20.04
C THR A 100 11.94 2.66 -21.15
N ALA A 101 12.22 1.39 -20.91
CA ALA A 101 12.76 0.48 -21.93
C ALA A 101 11.80 0.31 -23.13
N GLN A 102 10.49 0.25 -22.90
CA GLN A 102 9.48 0.22 -23.96
C GLN A 102 9.50 1.52 -24.78
N HIS A 103 9.55 2.67 -24.10
CA HIS A 103 9.60 3.97 -24.78
C HIS A 103 10.86 4.11 -25.63
N ASP A 104 12.03 3.73 -25.10
CA ASP A 104 13.30 3.82 -25.80
C ASP A 104 13.33 2.89 -27.02
N LEU A 105 12.80 1.67 -26.87
CA LEU A 105 12.69 0.72 -27.97
C LEU A 105 11.76 1.24 -29.08
N LEU A 106 10.58 1.74 -28.72
CA LEU A 106 9.65 2.35 -29.70
C LEU A 106 10.26 3.59 -30.35
N GLY A 107 10.96 4.42 -29.60
CA GLY A 107 11.68 5.56 -30.13
C GLY A 107 12.74 5.15 -31.16
N ALA A 108 13.55 4.13 -30.86
CA ALA A 108 14.55 3.62 -31.78
C ALA A 108 13.94 3.03 -33.07
N VAL A 109 12.80 2.31 -32.94
CA VAL A 109 12.09 1.74 -34.10
C VAL A 109 11.41 2.84 -34.95
N ASN A 110 10.90 3.89 -34.32
CA ASN A 110 10.16 4.95 -34.99
C ASN A 110 11.06 6.05 -35.59
N ALA A 111 12.25 6.28 -35.06
CA ALA A 111 13.14 7.36 -35.45
C ALA A 111 13.38 7.44 -36.98
N PRO A 112 13.62 6.34 -37.72
CA PRO A 112 13.81 6.42 -39.18
C PRO A 112 12.55 6.89 -39.91
N THR A 113 11.37 6.41 -39.51
CA THR A 113 10.12 6.76 -40.19
C THR A 113 9.63 8.16 -39.82
N GLU A 114 9.86 8.58 -38.58
CA GLU A 114 9.58 9.95 -38.15
C GLU A 114 10.44 10.97 -38.91
N THR A 115 11.74 10.67 -39.08
CA THR A 115 12.66 11.55 -39.78
C THR A 115 12.36 11.64 -41.29
N LEU A 116 11.98 10.53 -41.93
CA LEU A 116 11.76 10.46 -43.38
C LEU A 116 10.32 10.79 -43.78
N LEU A 117 9.34 10.42 -42.97
CA LEU A 117 7.91 10.45 -43.32
C LEU A 117 7.06 11.30 -42.35
N GLY A 118 7.66 11.83 -41.29
CA GLY A 118 6.95 12.62 -40.28
C GLY A 118 5.92 11.85 -39.48
N ARG A 119 6.02 10.50 -39.46
CA ARG A 119 5.07 9.62 -38.77
C ARG A 119 5.78 8.43 -38.11
N PRO A 120 5.36 7.98 -36.94
CA PRO A 120 5.89 6.76 -36.33
C PRO A 120 5.55 5.52 -37.16
N LEU A 121 6.37 4.50 -37.08
CA LEU A 121 6.09 3.19 -37.63
C LEU A 121 5.00 2.48 -36.81
N ILE A 122 5.17 2.52 -35.48
CA ILE A 122 4.28 1.92 -34.48
C ILE A 122 3.96 2.97 -33.42
N GLY A 123 2.68 3.24 -33.19
CA GLY A 123 2.23 4.15 -32.15
C GLY A 123 0.92 4.84 -32.51
N ASP A 124 0.20 5.27 -31.49
CA ASP A 124 -1.05 6.01 -31.68
C ASP A 124 -0.77 7.49 -32.03
N GLY A 125 -1.67 8.08 -32.77
CA GLY A 125 -1.64 9.50 -33.09
C GLY A 125 -1.87 10.36 -31.84
N ALA A 126 -1.19 11.53 -31.78
CA ALA A 126 -1.40 12.46 -30.70
C ALA A 126 -2.84 12.99 -30.67
N PRO A 127 -3.46 13.16 -29.49
CA PRO A 127 -4.78 13.77 -29.40
C PRO A 127 -4.78 15.21 -29.89
N GLY A 128 -5.88 15.65 -30.45
CA GLY A 128 -6.10 17.03 -30.87
C GLY A 128 -6.01 18.00 -29.68
N THR A 129 -5.55 19.22 -29.96
CA THR A 129 -5.47 20.32 -28.99
C THR A 129 -6.39 21.47 -29.40
N ALA A 130 -6.57 22.47 -28.53
CA ALA A 130 -7.38 23.65 -28.84
C ALA A 130 -6.88 24.41 -30.08
N THR A 131 -5.58 24.37 -30.38
CA THR A 131 -4.96 25.02 -31.51
C THR A 131 -4.86 24.13 -32.77
N SER A 132 -4.95 22.81 -32.59
CA SER A 132 -4.98 21.78 -33.63
C SER A 132 -6.06 20.75 -33.31
N PRO A 133 -7.33 21.03 -33.63
CA PRO A 133 -8.46 20.23 -33.17
C PRO A 133 -8.48 18.78 -33.67
N ASN A 134 -7.89 18.53 -34.81
CA ASN A 134 -7.83 17.19 -35.36
C ASN A 134 -6.78 16.36 -34.63
N GLY A 135 -7.12 15.12 -34.26
CA GLY A 135 -6.14 14.17 -33.78
C GLY A 135 -5.09 13.81 -34.84
N GLY A 136 -3.89 13.50 -34.42
CA GLY A 136 -2.80 13.06 -35.28
C GLY A 136 -3.10 11.70 -35.93
N ALA A 137 -2.45 11.43 -37.09
CA ALA A 137 -2.51 10.12 -37.73
C ALA A 137 -1.77 9.06 -36.87
N GLY A 138 -2.29 7.85 -36.79
CA GLY A 138 -1.61 6.71 -36.15
C GLY A 138 -0.37 6.26 -36.95
N GLY A 139 0.35 5.27 -36.40
CA GLY A 139 1.55 4.70 -37.02
C GLY A 139 1.31 4.09 -38.41
N LEU A 140 2.40 3.92 -39.16
CA LEU A 140 2.34 3.39 -40.51
C LEU A 140 1.99 1.90 -40.56
N LEU A 141 2.45 1.11 -39.59
CA LEU A 141 2.16 -0.33 -39.48
C LEU A 141 1.08 -0.62 -38.46
N TYR A 142 1.14 0.04 -37.32
CA TYR A 142 0.23 -0.22 -36.19
C TYR A 142 0.03 1.03 -35.36
N GLY A 143 -1.22 1.29 -34.96
CA GLY A 143 -1.62 2.39 -34.09
C GLY A 143 -2.91 3.05 -34.54
N ASN A 144 -3.62 3.61 -33.61
CA ASN A 144 -4.88 4.31 -33.85
C ASN A 144 -4.62 5.79 -34.14
N GLY A 145 -5.50 6.44 -34.89
CA GLY A 145 -5.52 7.91 -34.96
C GLY A 145 -5.82 8.51 -33.59
N GLY A 146 -5.25 9.69 -33.30
CA GLY A 146 -5.52 10.43 -32.09
C GLY A 146 -6.97 10.93 -32.03
N ASN A 147 -7.53 11.01 -30.83
CA ASN A 147 -8.85 11.60 -30.62
C ASN A 147 -8.85 13.08 -31.00
N GLY A 148 -9.92 13.55 -31.63
CA GLY A 148 -10.14 14.99 -31.85
C GLY A 148 -10.28 15.75 -30.52
N TYR A 149 -9.94 17.02 -30.53
CA TYR A 149 -10.14 17.91 -29.38
C TYR A 149 -11.62 18.10 -29.12
N SER A 150 -12.02 17.85 -27.86
CA SER A 150 -13.37 18.16 -27.37
C SER A 150 -13.30 19.33 -26.41
N ALA A 151 -13.90 20.46 -26.77
CA ALA A 151 -13.99 21.61 -25.87
C ALA A 151 -15.00 21.31 -24.76
N THR A 152 -14.52 21.23 -23.52
CA THR A 152 -15.37 21.04 -22.33
C THR A 152 -15.95 22.33 -21.78
N ALA A 153 -15.64 23.49 -22.40
CA ALA A 153 -16.20 24.78 -21.96
C ALA A 153 -17.65 24.93 -22.45
N SER A 154 -18.56 25.13 -21.52
CA SER A 154 -19.94 25.52 -21.81
C SER A 154 -19.96 26.85 -22.58
N GLY A 155 -20.17 26.80 -23.89
CA GLY A 155 -20.18 27.98 -24.78
C GLY A 155 -19.52 27.72 -26.14
N ALA A 156 -18.80 26.62 -26.34
CA ALA A 156 -18.31 26.25 -27.66
C ALA A 156 -19.45 25.63 -28.48
N SER A 157 -20.04 26.43 -29.37
CA SER A 157 -21.03 25.95 -30.35
C SER A 157 -20.29 25.09 -31.37
N LEU A 158 -20.61 23.83 -31.45
CA LEU A 158 -20.21 22.95 -32.54
C LEU A 158 -21.11 23.31 -33.75
N ILE A 159 -20.58 24.08 -34.67
CA ILE A 159 -21.21 24.22 -35.99
C ILE A 159 -20.82 22.98 -36.78
N HIS A 160 -21.73 22.03 -36.87
CA HIS A 160 -21.64 20.94 -37.83
C HIS A 160 -21.97 21.51 -39.21
N ILE A 161 -21.00 21.48 -40.10
CA ILE A 161 -21.22 21.63 -41.56
C ILE A 161 -21.21 20.25 -42.15
#